data_c7fdcda7cf81130a31330fa3689c41eb
#
_entry.id   c7fdcda7cf81130a31330fa3689c41eb
#
_cell.length_a   1.000
_cell.length_b   1.000
_cell.length_c   1.000
_cell.angle_alpha   90.00
_cell.angle_beta   90.00
_cell.angle_gamma   90.00
#
_symmetry.space_group_name_H-M   'P 1'
#
loop_
_entity.id
_entity.type
_entity.pdbx_description
1 polymer ?
#
loop_
_entity_poly.entity_id
_entity_poly.type
_entity_poly.pdbx_seq_one_letter_code
_entity_poly.pdbx_strand_id
1 'polypeptide(L)'
;LGKGEVSRLVLTASGGPFFGFSAEKLKGVTPEMALKHPNWSMGSKITVDSATMMNKGLEIIEAHWLFDMPLEQIDVVVHPQSIVHSAVEYDDGAVIAQLGLPDMKLPIQYALVYPERRPMHAPFMDLFAIHQLTFEAPDTETFPGLALAYRAAREGGSMPTVFNAANEMAVKLLLQKKIRFVQIPEILEMAMEHHHTIENPDVVQILSLIHI
;
A
#
# COMPACT_ATOMS: atom_id res chain seq x y z
N LEU A 1 4.18 14.92 -17.90
CA LEU A 1 4.81 15.72 -16.84
C LEU A 1 6.30 15.83 -17.18
N GLY A 2 6.87 17.05 -17.22
CA GLY A 2 8.30 17.23 -17.44
C GLY A 2 9.09 16.65 -16.26
N LYS A 3 10.22 15.98 -16.54
CA LYS A 3 11.18 15.62 -15.48
C LYS A 3 11.65 16.92 -14.81
N GLY A 4 11.44 17.06 -13.52
CA GLY A 4 11.86 18.21 -12.73
C GLY A 4 10.77 19.22 -12.38
N GLU A 5 9.48 18.88 -12.59
CA GLU A 5 8.36 19.75 -12.17
C GLU A 5 7.62 19.16 -10.94
N VAL A 6 7.87 17.88 -10.62
CA VAL A 6 7.21 17.17 -9.52
C VAL A 6 8.17 17.06 -8.35
N SER A 7 7.81 17.67 -7.23
CA SER A 7 8.58 17.61 -5.99
C SER A 7 8.26 16.36 -5.18
N ARG A 8 6.99 15.88 -5.23
CA ARG A 8 6.57 14.77 -4.40
C ARG A 8 5.35 14.03 -4.96
N LEU A 9 5.33 12.70 -4.80
CA LEU A 9 4.15 11.86 -4.94
C LEU A 9 3.55 11.61 -3.55
N VAL A 10 2.23 11.73 -3.45
CA VAL A 10 1.48 11.43 -2.22
C VAL A 10 0.53 10.29 -2.49
N LEU A 11 0.80 9.14 -1.88
CA LEU A 11 -0.06 7.96 -1.91
C LEU A 11 -1.02 8.01 -0.72
N THR A 12 -2.30 7.77 -0.94
CA THR A 12 -3.28 7.71 0.14
C THR A 12 -3.52 6.26 0.57
N ALA A 13 -3.66 6.04 1.86
CA ALA A 13 -4.06 4.77 2.45
C ALA A 13 -5.38 4.95 3.20
N SER A 14 -6.28 3.95 3.17
CA SER A 14 -7.49 3.99 3.99
C SER A 14 -7.23 3.84 5.50
N GLY A 15 -6.03 3.33 5.84
CA GLY A 15 -5.69 2.92 7.21
C GLY A 15 -6.20 1.51 7.57
N GLY A 16 -7.01 0.89 6.70
CA GLY A 16 -7.56 -0.45 6.93
C GLY A 16 -8.57 -0.53 8.08
N PRO A 17 -9.00 -1.75 8.46
CA PRO A 17 -10.02 -1.96 9.49
C PRO A 17 -9.55 -1.63 10.92
N PHE A 18 -8.26 -1.45 11.12
CA PHE A 18 -7.67 -1.22 12.45
C PHE A 18 -7.13 0.19 12.64
N PHE A 19 -7.48 1.09 11.76
CA PHE A 19 -7.12 2.50 11.90
C PHE A 19 -7.49 3.03 13.30
N GLY A 20 -6.53 3.65 13.99
CA GLY A 20 -6.68 4.14 15.36
C GLY A 20 -6.63 3.05 16.46
N PHE A 21 -6.31 1.80 16.15
CA PHE A 21 -6.05 0.78 17.17
C PHE A 21 -4.66 0.98 17.77
N SER A 22 -4.56 0.76 19.08
CA SER A 22 -3.25 0.64 19.74
C SER A 22 -2.64 -0.74 19.52
N ALA A 23 -1.33 -0.86 19.70
CA ALA A 23 -0.61 -2.15 19.63
C ALA A 23 -1.22 -3.21 20.56
N GLU A 24 -1.73 -2.81 21.74
CA GLU A 24 -2.39 -3.73 22.67
C GLU A 24 -3.70 -4.29 22.12
N LYS A 25 -4.51 -3.45 21.45
CA LYS A 25 -5.75 -3.91 20.82
C LYS A 25 -5.47 -4.86 19.65
N LEU A 26 -4.36 -4.67 18.94
CA LEU A 26 -3.98 -5.53 17.81
C LEU A 26 -3.67 -6.98 18.24
N LYS A 27 -3.25 -7.22 19.49
CA LYS A 27 -3.00 -8.57 19.99
C LYS A 27 -4.23 -9.47 20.00
N GLY A 28 -5.42 -8.88 20.08
CA GLY A 28 -6.71 -9.58 20.05
C GLY A 28 -7.36 -9.70 18.67
N VAL A 29 -6.69 -9.23 17.62
CA VAL A 29 -7.24 -9.26 16.25
C VAL A 29 -7.27 -10.68 15.70
N THR A 30 -8.42 -11.06 15.13
CA THR A 30 -8.60 -12.34 14.45
C THR A 30 -8.53 -12.18 12.93
N PRO A 31 -8.27 -13.28 12.18
CA PRO A 31 -8.31 -13.24 10.71
C PRO A 31 -9.63 -12.71 10.15
N GLU A 32 -10.75 -13.06 10.79
CA GLU A 32 -12.08 -12.61 10.37
C GLU A 32 -12.27 -11.09 10.56
N MET A 33 -11.63 -10.50 11.56
CA MET A 33 -11.61 -9.04 11.76
C MET A 33 -10.74 -8.37 10.69
N ALA A 34 -9.58 -8.94 10.37
CA ALA A 34 -8.67 -8.41 9.37
C ALA A 34 -9.25 -8.43 7.95
N LEU A 35 -10.22 -9.32 7.68
CA LEU A 35 -10.92 -9.40 6.39
C LEU A 35 -12.07 -8.41 6.22
N LYS A 36 -12.37 -7.58 7.23
CA LYS A 36 -13.46 -6.60 7.17
C LYS A 36 -12.94 -5.21 6.83
N HIS A 37 -12.70 -4.96 5.53
CA HIS A 37 -12.30 -3.61 5.09
C HIS A 37 -13.50 -2.66 5.13
N PRO A 38 -13.35 -1.41 5.66
CA PRO A 38 -14.48 -0.49 5.81
C PRO A 38 -15.06 0.02 4.48
N ASN A 39 -14.23 0.23 3.46
CA ASN A 39 -14.63 0.92 2.22
C ASN A 39 -14.55 0.05 0.97
N TRP A 40 -13.71 -1.00 0.97
CA TRP A 40 -13.40 -1.78 -0.22
C TRP A 40 -13.83 -3.24 -0.07
N SER A 41 -14.41 -3.79 -1.13
CA SER A 41 -14.63 -5.23 -1.26
C SER A 41 -13.52 -5.82 -2.12
N MET A 42 -12.60 -6.54 -1.51
CA MET A 42 -11.36 -7.02 -2.14
C MET A 42 -11.10 -8.49 -1.80
N GLY A 43 -10.11 -9.09 -2.48
CA GLY A 43 -9.61 -10.42 -2.13
C GLY A 43 -8.99 -10.46 -0.73
N SER A 44 -8.91 -11.65 -0.14
CA SER A 44 -8.47 -11.84 1.25
C SER A 44 -7.03 -11.35 1.50
N LYS A 45 -6.12 -11.61 0.56
CA LYS A 45 -4.70 -11.21 0.70
C LYS A 45 -4.57 -9.69 0.79
N ILE A 46 -5.07 -8.94 -0.20
CA ILE A 46 -4.97 -7.49 -0.23
C ILE A 46 -5.74 -6.82 0.92
N THR A 47 -6.81 -7.45 1.42
CA THR A 47 -7.55 -6.94 2.58
C THR A 47 -6.69 -7.00 3.85
N VAL A 48 -5.96 -8.09 4.06
CA VAL A 48 -4.99 -8.20 5.17
C VAL A 48 -3.82 -7.23 4.97
N ASP A 49 -3.32 -7.07 3.73
CA ASP A 49 -2.26 -6.11 3.42
C ASP A 49 -2.69 -4.65 3.71
N SER A 50 -3.94 -4.32 3.45
CA SER A 50 -4.50 -3.03 3.86
C SER A 50 -4.53 -2.87 5.39
N ALA A 51 -4.91 -3.93 6.11
CA ALA A 51 -4.97 -3.94 7.57
C ALA A 51 -3.59 -3.78 8.23
N THR A 52 -2.52 -4.21 7.58
CA THR A 52 -1.13 -4.16 8.06
C THR A 52 -0.33 -3.00 7.48
N MET A 53 -0.90 -2.18 6.63
CA MET A 53 -0.23 -1.16 5.81
C MET A 53 0.79 -1.71 4.79
N MET A 54 0.86 -3.04 4.62
CA MET A 54 1.73 -3.69 3.65
C MET A 54 1.36 -3.36 2.21
N ASN A 55 0.06 -3.24 1.90
CA ASN A 55 -0.38 -2.85 0.55
C ASN A 55 0.24 -1.52 0.15
N LYS A 56 0.20 -0.54 1.04
CA LYS A 56 0.79 0.78 0.79
C LYS A 56 2.32 0.71 0.70
N GLY A 57 2.93 -0.18 1.47
CA GLY A 57 4.36 -0.46 1.35
C GLY A 57 4.76 -0.99 -0.03
N LEU A 58 3.98 -1.93 -0.59
CA LEU A 58 4.20 -2.43 -1.95
C LEU A 58 3.99 -1.33 -2.99
N GLU A 59 2.97 -0.50 -2.84
CA GLU A 59 2.71 0.63 -3.74
C GLU A 59 3.82 1.69 -3.74
N ILE A 60 4.53 1.90 -2.64
CA ILE A 60 5.73 2.76 -2.61
C ILE A 60 6.82 2.20 -3.52
N ILE A 61 7.09 0.88 -3.41
CA ILE A 61 8.07 0.21 -4.26
C ILE A 61 7.66 0.31 -5.72
N GLU A 62 6.39 0.08 -6.02
CA GLU A 62 5.84 0.23 -7.37
C GLU A 62 5.99 1.66 -7.90
N ALA A 63 5.62 2.67 -7.12
CA ALA A 63 5.70 4.07 -7.52
C ALA A 63 7.14 4.50 -7.77
N HIS A 64 8.09 4.06 -6.95
CA HIS A 64 9.51 4.29 -7.15
C HIS A 64 9.96 3.84 -8.56
N TRP A 65 9.63 2.61 -8.93
CA TRP A 65 10.03 2.05 -10.22
C TRP A 65 9.22 2.55 -11.41
N LEU A 66 7.90 2.73 -11.26
CA LEU A 66 7.03 3.16 -12.36
C LEU A 66 7.27 4.62 -12.76
N PHE A 67 7.59 5.47 -11.80
CA PHE A 67 7.75 6.91 -12.03
C PHE A 67 9.20 7.39 -11.99
N ASP A 68 10.15 6.48 -11.75
CA ASP A 68 11.58 6.84 -11.58
C ASP A 68 11.75 7.94 -10.52
N MET A 69 11.01 7.80 -9.40
CA MET A 69 10.93 8.79 -8.34
C MET A 69 11.75 8.33 -7.12
N PRO A 70 12.62 9.18 -6.56
CA PRO A 70 13.32 8.87 -5.32
C PRO A 70 12.36 8.52 -4.18
N LEU A 71 12.72 7.56 -3.33
CA LEU A 71 11.87 7.13 -2.21
C LEU A 71 11.55 8.25 -1.23
N GLU A 72 12.46 9.22 -1.09
CA GLU A 72 12.31 10.41 -0.24
C GLU A 72 11.29 11.41 -0.79
N GLN A 73 10.88 11.24 -2.04
CA GLN A 73 9.85 12.05 -2.71
C GLN A 73 8.52 11.29 -2.84
N ILE A 74 8.37 10.14 -2.20
CA ILE A 74 7.12 9.37 -2.17
C ILE A 74 6.63 9.32 -0.74
N ASP A 75 5.56 10.05 -0.44
CA ASP A 75 4.94 10.09 0.87
C ASP A 75 3.65 9.29 0.93
N VAL A 76 3.29 8.86 2.14
CA VAL A 76 2.02 8.21 2.43
C VAL A 76 1.24 9.03 3.43
N VAL A 77 -0.03 9.25 3.15
CA VAL A 77 -0.99 9.82 4.09
C VAL A 77 -2.16 8.87 4.31
N VAL A 78 -2.65 8.78 5.53
CA VAL A 78 -3.87 8.04 5.83
C VAL A 78 -5.08 8.93 5.57
N HIS A 79 -5.97 8.46 4.70
CA HIS A 79 -7.20 9.12 4.30
C HIS A 79 -8.37 8.14 4.42
N PRO A 80 -9.01 8.05 5.62
CA PRO A 80 -9.99 6.99 5.91
C PRO A 80 -11.20 6.96 4.97
N GLN A 81 -11.62 8.11 4.42
CA GLN A 81 -12.75 8.20 3.51
C GLN A 81 -12.48 7.56 2.13
N SER A 82 -11.20 7.36 1.76
CA SER A 82 -10.78 6.78 0.49
C SER A 82 -11.40 7.48 -0.75
N ILE A 83 -11.52 8.80 -0.70
CA ILE A 83 -12.01 9.65 -1.80
C ILE A 83 -10.85 10.20 -2.63
N VAL A 84 -9.79 10.66 -1.97
CA VAL A 84 -8.53 11.02 -2.64
C VAL A 84 -7.71 9.73 -2.77
N HIS A 85 -7.32 9.38 -4.01
CA HIS A 85 -6.59 8.14 -4.28
C HIS A 85 -5.09 8.35 -4.44
N SER A 86 -4.67 9.52 -4.91
CA SER A 86 -3.27 9.94 -4.97
C SER A 86 -3.21 11.44 -5.23
N ALA A 87 -2.06 12.04 -4.95
CA ALA A 87 -1.79 13.43 -5.31
C ALA A 87 -0.34 13.59 -5.78
N VAL A 88 -0.13 14.65 -6.55
CA VAL A 88 1.19 15.10 -7.02
C VAL A 88 1.40 16.51 -6.52
N GLU A 89 2.50 16.74 -5.82
CA GLU A 89 2.95 18.06 -5.43
C GLU A 89 4.03 18.54 -6.40
N TYR A 90 3.91 19.78 -6.84
CA TYR A 90 4.81 20.42 -7.78
C TYR A 90 5.78 21.35 -7.07
N ASP A 91 6.87 21.74 -7.77
CA ASP A 91 7.91 22.63 -7.23
C ASP A 91 7.40 24.04 -6.87
N ASP A 92 6.27 24.45 -7.44
CA ASP A 92 5.60 25.72 -7.09
C ASP A 92 4.68 25.62 -5.87
N GLY A 93 4.59 24.43 -5.25
CA GLY A 93 3.74 24.15 -4.11
C GLY A 93 2.29 23.79 -4.46
N ALA A 94 1.93 23.75 -5.75
CA ALA A 94 0.61 23.28 -6.16
C ALA A 94 0.45 21.77 -5.92
N VAL A 95 -0.73 21.34 -5.47
CA VAL A 95 -1.06 19.92 -5.29
C VAL A 95 -2.24 19.58 -6.20
N ILE A 96 -2.05 18.59 -7.06
CA ILE A 96 -3.12 18.03 -7.90
C ILE A 96 -3.45 16.62 -7.43
N ALA A 97 -4.72 16.36 -7.13
CA ALA A 97 -5.18 15.09 -6.62
C ALA A 97 -6.24 14.46 -7.55
N GLN A 98 -6.24 13.13 -7.63
CA GLN A 98 -7.32 12.36 -8.25
C GLN A 98 -8.32 11.97 -7.17
N LEU A 99 -9.57 12.36 -7.38
CA LEU A 99 -10.70 12.06 -6.49
C LEU A 99 -11.71 11.15 -7.20
N GLY A 100 -12.35 10.26 -6.42
CA GLY A 100 -13.41 9.40 -6.90
C GLY A 100 -14.01 8.55 -5.78
N LEU A 101 -15.16 7.94 -6.02
CA LEU A 101 -15.65 6.90 -5.13
C LEU A 101 -14.73 5.66 -5.18
N PRO A 102 -14.65 4.86 -4.11
CA PRO A 102 -13.78 3.68 -4.04
C PRO A 102 -14.29 2.54 -4.95
N ASP A 103 -14.06 2.68 -6.26
CA ASP A 103 -14.43 1.72 -7.29
C ASP A 103 -13.31 1.65 -8.36
N MET A 104 -12.74 0.46 -8.55
CA MET A 104 -11.68 0.22 -9.54
C MET A 104 -12.14 0.31 -10.99
N LYS A 105 -13.45 0.30 -11.27
CA LYS A 105 -13.94 0.42 -12.64
C LYS A 105 -13.51 1.72 -13.31
N LEU A 106 -13.47 2.83 -12.57
CA LEU A 106 -13.07 4.13 -13.10
C LEU A 106 -11.62 4.14 -13.61
N PRO A 107 -10.60 3.80 -12.80
CA PRO A 107 -9.21 3.78 -13.27
C PRO A 107 -8.97 2.71 -14.33
N ILE A 108 -9.60 1.53 -14.23
CA ILE A 108 -9.49 0.46 -15.23
C ILE A 108 -10.06 0.92 -16.57
N GLN A 109 -11.27 1.50 -16.60
CA GLN A 109 -11.85 2.01 -17.83
C GLN A 109 -10.94 3.07 -18.46
N TYR A 110 -10.45 4.02 -17.66
CA TYR A 110 -9.60 5.08 -18.18
C TYR A 110 -8.26 4.54 -18.75
N ALA A 111 -7.67 3.55 -18.10
CA ALA A 111 -6.47 2.90 -18.62
C ALA A 111 -6.69 2.20 -19.98
N LEU A 112 -7.88 1.61 -20.15
CA LEU A 112 -8.22 0.90 -21.40
C LEU A 112 -8.56 1.83 -22.58
N VAL A 113 -9.07 3.02 -22.30
CA VAL A 113 -9.55 3.95 -23.36
C VAL A 113 -8.73 5.25 -23.44
N TYR A 114 -7.64 5.33 -22.68
CA TYR A 114 -6.77 6.51 -22.65
C TYR A 114 -6.43 7.01 -24.09
N PRO A 115 -6.44 8.34 -24.35
CA PRO A 115 -6.66 9.45 -23.40
C PRO A 115 -8.14 9.88 -23.26
N GLU A 116 -9.08 9.14 -23.82
CA GLU A 116 -10.49 9.52 -23.83
C GLU A 116 -11.18 9.28 -22.47
N ARG A 117 -12.25 10.04 -22.21
CA ARG A 117 -13.17 9.80 -21.10
C ARG A 117 -14.48 9.28 -21.66
N ARG A 118 -14.89 8.10 -21.21
CA ARG A 118 -16.15 7.45 -21.66
C ARG A 118 -17.18 7.48 -20.53
N PRO A 119 -18.48 7.61 -20.84
CA PRO A 119 -19.53 7.47 -19.85
C PRO A 119 -19.46 6.12 -19.13
N MET A 120 -19.71 6.14 -17.83
CA MET A 120 -19.77 4.93 -17.01
C MET A 120 -21.06 4.92 -16.20
N HIS A 121 -21.72 3.75 -16.12
CA HIS A 121 -22.89 3.54 -15.26
C HIS A 121 -22.44 3.26 -13.82
N ALA A 122 -21.94 4.29 -13.13
CA ALA A 122 -21.56 4.24 -11.74
C ALA A 122 -22.04 5.51 -11.03
N PRO A 123 -22.24 5.48 -9.72
CA PRO A 123 -22.58 6.68 -8.96
C PRO A 123 -21.52 7.76 -9.15
N PHE A 124 -21.97 9.00 -9.33
CA PHE A 124 -21.08 10.16 -9.32
C PHE A 124 -20.80 10.57 -7.87
N MET A 125 -19.60 11.10 -7.67
CA MET A 125 -19.20 11.65 -6.38
C MET A 125 -19.97 12.95 -6.12
N ASP A 126 -20.59 13.04 -4.94
CA ASP A 126 -21.27 14.25 -4.45
C ASP A 126 -20.43 14.90 -3.35
N LEU A 127 -19.81 16.03 -3.69
CA LEU A 127 -18.98 16.78 -2.74
C LEU A 127 -19.78 17.36 -1.57
N PHE A 128 -21.06 17.66 -1.77
CA PHE A 128 -21.91 18.14 -0.67
C PHE A 128 -22.21 17.02 0.33
N ALA A 129 -22.38 15.79 -0.14
CA ALA A 129 -22.57 14.62 0.72
C ALA A 129 -21.28 14.19 1.44
N ILE A 130 -20.12 14.35 0.80
CA ILE A 130 -18.81 14.03 1.40
C ILE A 130 -18.48 15.03 2.53
N HIS A 131 -18.79 16.30 2.34
CA HIS A 131 -18.65 17.37 3.31
C HIS A 131 -17.21 17.61 3.81
N GLN A 132 -16.46 16.60 4.24
CA GLN A 132 -15.13 16.72 4.83
C GLN A 132 -14.20 15.59 4.38
N LEU A 133 -12.94 15.95 4.12
CA LEU A 133 -11.83 15.03 3.89
C LEU A 133 -10.81 15.19 5.02
N THR A 134 -10.30 14.09 5.55
CA THR A 134 -9.31 14.09 6.63
C THR A 134 -8.05 13.36 6.20
N PHE A 135 -6.91 13.83 6.68
CA PHE A 135 -5.59 13.28 6.38
C PHE A 135 -4.78 13.19 7.66
N GLU A 136 -4.13 12.05 7.87
CA GLU A 136 -3.32 11.79 9.05
C GLU A 136 -1.98 11.15 8.65
N ALA A 137 -0.98 11.30 9.51
CA ALA A 137 0.28 10.59 9.32
C ALA A 137 0.08 9.08 9.56
N PRO A 138 0.76 8.20 8.82
CA PRO A 138 0.73 6.77 9.09
C PRO A 138 1.42 6.46 10.42
N ASP A 139 0.78 5.64 11.26
CA ASP A 139 1.34 5.12 12.50
C ASP A 139 2.25 3.91 12.18
N THR A 140 3.53 4.19 11.94
CA THR A 140 4.54 3.17 11.60
C THR A 140 5.05 2.40 12.82
N GLU A 141 4.77 2.84 14.04
CA GLU A 141 5.11 2.11 15.27
C GLU A 141 4.11 0.97 15.50
N THR A 142 2.82 1.28 15.41
CA THR A 142 1.75 0.28 15.57
C THR A 142 1.62 -0.62 14.33
N PHE A 143 1.87 -0.09 13.11
CA PHE A 143 1.80 -0.79 11.84
C PHE A 143 3.14 -0.74 11.10
N PRO A 144 4.14 -1.55 11.49
CA PRO A 144 5.51 -1.44 10.96
C PRO A 144 5.66 -1.89 9.51
N GLY A 145 4.62 -2.46 8.89
CA GLY A 145 4.64 -2.93 7.50
C GLY A 145 5.11 -1.88 6.50
N LEU A 146 4.69 -0.61 6.68
CA LEU A 146 5.12 0.50 5.84
C LEU A 146 6.62 0.82 6.02
N ALA A 147 7.11 0.86 7.25
CA ALA A 147 8.53 1.10 7.54
C ALA A 147 9.42 -0.02 6.99
N LEU A 148 8.99 -1.28 7.10
CA LEU A 148 9.68 -2.44 6.52
C LEU A 148 9.75 -2.36 4.99
N ALA A 149 8.70 -1.89 4.33
CA ALA A 149 8.69 -1.67 2.88
C ALA A 149 9.70 -0.61 2.45
N TYR A 150 9.78 0.53 3.15
CA TYR A 150 10.81 1.55 2.89
C TYR A 150 12.22 0.99 3.10
N ARG A 151 12.42 0.17 4.15
CA ARG A 151 13.70 -0.52 4.37
C ARG A 151 14.04 -1.43 3.20
N ALA A 152 13.10 -2.28 2.76
CA ALA A 152 13.30 -3.18 1.63
C ALA A 152 13.61 -2.43 0.33
N ALA A 153 12.90 -1.33 0.07
CA ALA A 153 13.11 -0.50 -1.11
C ALA A 153 14.50 0.18 -1.12
N ARG A 154 14.95 0.71 0.04
CA ARG A 154 16.28 1.34 0.17
C ARG A 154 17.41 0.33 0.02
N GLU A 155 17.25 -0.86 0.54
CA GLU A 155 18.23 -1.93 0.40
C GLU A 155 18.31 -2.41 -1.05
N GLY A 156 17.19 -2.46 -1.76
CA GLY A 156 17.13 -2.77 -3.19
C GLY A 156 17.45 -4.24 -3.51
N GLY A 157 17.95 -4.47 -4.71
CA GLY A 157 18.29 -5.80 -5.18
C GLY A 157 17.16 -6.81 -5.01
N SER A 158 17.44 -7.94 -4.37
CA SER A 158 16.45 -8.99 -4.10
C SER A 158 15.60 -8.74 -2.84
N MET A 159 15.90 -7.72 -2.01
CA MET A 159 15.21 -7.49 -0.75
C MET A 159 13.69 -7.21 -0.91
N PRO A 160 13.21 -6.43 -1.90
CA PRO A 160 11.77 -6.27 -2.16
C PRO A 160 11.06 -7.59 -2.47
N THR A 161 11.74 -8.52 -3.15
CA THR A 161 11.20 -9.85 -3.43
C THR A 161 11.02 -10.67 -2.14
N VAL A 162 12.03 -10.65 -1.26
CA VAL A 162 11.97 -11.36 0.04
C VAL A 162 10.87 -10.76 0.92
N PHE A 163 10.78 -9.43 1.00
CA PHE A 163 9.72 -8.74 1.70
C PHE A 163 8.32 -9.18 1.23
N ASN A 164 8.10 -9.20 -0.09
CA ASN A 164 6.81 -9.63 -0.65
C ASN A 164 6.55 -11.13 -0.41
N ALA A 165 7.54 -12.00 -0.62
CA ALA A 165 7.40 -13.45 -0.42
C ALA A 165 7.10 -13.80 1.04
N ALA A 166 7.80 -13.15 1.99
CA ALA A 166 7.53 -13.32 3.41
C ALA A 166 6.11 -12.86 3.78
N ASN A 167 5.65 -11.73 3.22
CA ASN A 167 4.29 -11.24 3.41
C ASN A 167 3.24 -12.23 2.86
N GLU A 168 3.41 -12.74 1.66
CA GLU A 168 2.53 -13.77 1.08
C GLU A 168 2.38 -14.98 2.02
N MET A 169 3.51 -15.48 2.55
CA MET A 169 3.50 -16.61 3.45
C MET A 169 2.87 -16.27 4.80
N ALA A 170 3.21 -15.12 5.39
CA ALA A 170 2.65 -14.67 6.66
C ALA A 170 1.13 -14.48 6.59
N VAL A 171 0.61 -13.84 5.55
CA VAL A 171 -0.83 -13.71 5.32
C VAL A 171 -1.50 -15.07 5.18
N LYS A 172 -0.91 -16.00 4.42
CA LYS A 172 -1.42 -17.38 4.29
C LYS A 172 -1.49 -18.10 5.65
N LEU A 173 -0.46 -17.96 6.47
CA LEU A 173 -0.42 -18.55 7.81
C LEU A 173 -1.45 -17.90 8.75
N LEU A 174 -1.66 -16.59 8.69
CA LEU A 174 -2.72 -15.90 9.42
C LEU A 174 -4.09 -16.47 9.05
N LEU A 175 -4.40 -16.56 7.75
CA LEU A 175 -5.69 -17.06 7.25
C LEU A 175 -5.93 -18.53 7.63
N GLN A 176 -4.85 -19.31 7.79
CA GLN A 176 -4.89 -20.67 8.32
C GLN A 176 -4.94 -20.72 9.86
N LYS A 177 -4.97 -19.59 10.55
CA LYS A 177 -4.95 -19.47 12.02
C LYS A 177 -3.71 -20.08 12.70
N LYS A 178 -2.60 -20.13 11.97
CA LYS A 178 -1.32 -20.65 12.47
C LYS A 178 -0.47 -19.60 13.16
N ILE A 179 -0.71 -18.33 12.85
CA ILE A 179 -0.05 -17.19 13.48
C ILE A 179 -1.09 -16.14 13.87
N ARG A 180 -0.72 -15.24 14.76
CA ARG A 180 -1.50 -14.06 15.13
C ARG A 180 -1.21 -12.91 14.18
N PHE A 181 -2.12 -11.94 14.09
CA PHE A 181 -1.99 -10.74 13.25
C PHE A 181 -0.69 -9.98 13.52
N VAL A 182 -0.35 -9.78 14.79
CA VAL A 182 0.86 -9.04 15.21
C VAL A 182 2.17 -9.75 14.85
N GLN A 183 2.14 -11.02 14.49
CA GLN A 183 3.32 -11.78 14.08
C GLN A 183 3.67 -11.60 12.59
N ILE A 184 2.78 -11.01 11.79
CA ILE A 184 3.08 -10.74 10.37
C ILE A 184 4.36 -9.90 10.24
N PRO A 185 4.44 -8.68 10.79
CA PRO A 185 5.64 -7.86 10.65
C PRO A 185 6.89 -8.52 11.28
N GLU A 186 6.76 -9.26 12.37
CA GLU A 186 7.86 -10.00 12.99
C GLU A 186 8.48 -11.02 12.02
N ILE A 187 7.64 -11.78 11.30
CA ILE A 187 8.09 -12.76 10.30
C ILE A 187 8.79 -12.08 9.14
N LEU A 188 8.27 -10.96 8.67
CA LEU A 188 8.90 -10.21 7.58
C LEU A 188 10.28 -9.67 7.99
N GLU A 189 10.37 -9.08 9.17
CA GLU A 189 11.62 -8.57 9.70
C GLU A 189 12.68 -9.69 9.83
N MET A 190 12.29 -10.82 10.40
CA MET A 190 13.17 -12.00 10.48
C MET A 190 13.61 -12.49 9.10
N ALA A 191 12.71 -12.56 8.12
CA ALA A 191 13.05 -13.00 6.77
C ALA A 191 14.05 -12.03 6.10
N MET A 192 13.83 -10.73 6.26
CA MET A 192 14.72 -9.69 5.73
C MET A 192 16.10 -9.71 6.40
N GLU A 193 16.17 -9.95 7.71
CA GLU A 193 17.44 -10.01 8.45
C GLU A 193 18.28 -11.24 8.12
N HIS A 194 17.64 -12.36 7.80
CA HIS A 194 18.35 -13.60 7.45
C HIS A 194 18.72 -13.69 5.96
N HIS A 195 18.21 -12.78 5.15
CA HIS A 195 18.50 -12.76 3.72
C HIS A 195 19.80 -12.05 3.41
N HIS A 196 20.59 -12.63 2.50
CA HIS A 196 21.74 -11.98 1.90
C HIS A 196 21.34 -11.39 0.57
N THR A 197 21.29 -10.06 0.49
CA THR A 197 20.78 -9.32 -0.67
C THR A 197 21.63 -9.59 -1.91
N ILE A 198 20.99 -9.98 -2.99
CA ILE A 198 21.57 -10.10 -4.32
C ILE A 198 21.34 -8.76 -5.03
N GLU A 199 22.40 -8.02 -5.35
CA GLU A 199 22.31 -6.65 -5.87
C GLU A 199 21.55 -6.57 -7.20
N ASN A 200 21.84 -7.47 -8.14
CA ASN A 200 21.23 -7.50 -9.48
C ASN A 200 20.66 -8.90 -9.76
N PRO A 201 19.57 -9.30 -9.10
CA PRO A 201 19.02 -10.64 -9.26
C PRO A 201 18.43 -10.82 -10.66
N ASP A 202 18.72 -11.97 -11.28
CA ASP A 202 18.03 -12.37 -12.50
C ASP A 202 16.63 -12.94 -12.18
N VAL A 203 15.83 -13.18 -13.21
CA VAL A 203 14.45 -13.69 -13.06
C VAL A 203 14.43 -15.05 -12.37
N VAL A 204 15.41 -15.92 -12.61
CA VAL A 204 15.49 -17.26 -11.99
C VAL A 204 15.75 -17.13 -10.50
N GLN A 205 16.68 -16.25 -10.11
CA GLN A 205 16.98 -15.94 -8.72
C GLN A 205 15.76 -15.35 -7.98
N ILE A 206 15.06 -14.38 -8.62
CA ILE A 206 13.83 -13.80 -8.07
C ILE A 206 12.78 -14.90 -7.85
N LEU A 207 12.52 -15.73 -8.85
CA LEU A 207 11.54 -16.82 -8.73
C LEU A 207 11.93 -17.86 -7.69
N SER A 208 13.23 -18.14 -7.49
CA SER A 208 13.68 -19.05 -6.43
C SER A 208 13.40 -18.51 -5.03
N LEU A 209 13.50 -17.20 -4.82
CA LEU A 209 13.23 -16.55 -3.53
C LEU A 209 11.74 -16.58 -3.16
N ILE A 210 10.82 -16.66 -4.12
CA ILE A 210 9.39 -16.75 -3.85
C ILE A 210 8.98 -18.12 -3.25
N HIS A 211 9.80 -19.13 -3.45
CA HIS A 211 9.51 -20.51 -3.03
C HIS A 211 10.27 -20.96 -1.75
N ILE A 212 10.94 -20.02 -1.08
CA ILE A 212 11.66 -20.31 0.17
C ILE A 212 10.72 -20.45 1.36
#